data_ff2325cc080816d79d0542fc383f8110
#
_entry.id   ff2325cc080816d79d0542fc383f8110
#
_cell.length_a   1.000
_cell.length_b   1.000
_cell.length_c   1.000
_cell.angle_alpha   90.00
_cell.angle_beta   90.00
_cell.angle_gamma   90.00
#
_symmetry.space_group_name_H-M   'P 1'
#
loop_
_entity.id
_entity.type
_entity.pdbx_description
1 polymer ?
#
loop_
_entity_poly.entity_id
_entity_poly.type
_entity_poly.pdbx_seq_one_letter_code
_entity_poly.pdbx_strand_id
1 'polypeptide(L)'
;MNQDYFSLDAIDEAIIRREKNKARELRRTRWWQQKTASGICWYCGLQVGFNNLTMDHVIPLARGGRSTKDNIVPSCKECNTRKKSSLPVEWEDYMNDLARRSE
;
A
#
# COMPACT_ATOMS: atom_id res chain seq x y z
N MET A 1 -26.27 16.85 -12.59
CA MET A 1 -25.76 16.55 -12.46
C MET A 1 -24.90 16.23 -12.35
N ASN A 2 -24.79 16.17 -12.06
CA ASN A 2 -24.02 15.86 -12.22
C ASN A 2 -23.31 14.95 -12.10
N GLN A 3 -23.40 14.78 -12.33
CA GLN A 3 -22.63 13.68 -12.58
C GLN A 3 -21.22 13.90 -12.47
N ASP A 4 -20.92 15.00 -12.06
CA ASP A 4 -19.57 15.36 -11.91
C ASP A 4 -18.89 14.52 -10.94
N TYR A 5 -19.60 14.01 -9.95
CA TYR A 5 -18.86 13.16 -9.08
C TYR A 5 -18.75 11.80 -9.64
N PHE A 6 -19.30 11.53 -10.76
CA PHE A 6 -18.94 10.34 -11.42
C PHE A 6 -17.74 10.56 -12.26
N SER A 7 -17.42 11.77 -12.55
CA SER A 7 -16.14 12.01 -13.16
C SER A 7 -15.04 11.94 -12.14
N LEU A 8 -15.35 11.54 -10.93
CA LEU A 8 -14.30 11.19 -9.98
C LEU A 8 -13.41 10.11 -10.53
N ASP A 9 -13.95 9.19 -11.33
CA ASP A 9 -13.09 8.16 -11.90
C ASP A 9 -12.01 8.75 -12.79
N ALA A 10 -12.37 9.70 -13.63
CA ALA A 10 -11.39 10.35 -14.50
C ALA A 10 -10.42 11.19 -13.71
N ILE A 11 -10.94 11.94 -12.73
CA ILE A 11 -10.08 12.73 -11.87
C ILE A 11 -9.14 11.84 -11.11
N ASP A 12 -9.66 10.71 -10.63
CA ASP A 12 -8.87 9.79 -9.86
C ASP A 12 -7.78 9.16 -10.70
N GLU A 13 -8.03 8.91 -11.98
CA GLU A 13 -7.00 8.36 -12.84
C GLU A 13 -5.79 9.29 -12.96
N ALA A 14 -6.06 10.58 -13.14
CA ALA A 14 -4.98 11.55 -13.25
C ALA A 14 -4.22 11.66 -11.93
N ILE A 15 -4.94 11.68 -10.83
CA ILE A 15 -4.33 11.76 -9.51
C ILE A 15 -3.54 10.50 -9.24
N ILE A 16 -4.10 9.33 -9.53
CA ILE A 16 -3.42 8.07 -9.30
C ILE A 16 -2.12 8.00 -10.09
N ARG A 17 -2.15 8.46 -11.35
CA ARG A 17 -0.94 8.47 -12.17
C ARG A 17 0.13 9.34 -11.56
N ARG A 18 -0.27 10.52 -11.08
CA ARG A 18 0.66 11.44 -10.44
C ARG A 18 1.26 10.83 -9.17
N GLU A 19 0.40 10.19 -8.39
CA GLU A 19 0.86 9.57 -7.15
C GLU A 19 1.75 8.37 -7.41
N LYS A 20 1.49 7.61 -8.47
CA LYS A 20 2.37 6.51 -8.86
C LYS A 20 3.75 7.02 -9.25
N ASN A 21 3.80 8.17 -9.93
CA ASN A 21 5.08 8.77 -10.29
C ASN A 21 5.85 9.20 -9.06
N LYS A 22 5.16 9.80 -8.09
CA LYS A 22 5.79 10.17 -6.83
C LYS A 22 6.34 8.94 -6.10
N ALA A 23 5.57 7.86 -6.10
CA ALA A 23 6.00 6.62 -5.44
C ALA A 23 7.24 6.08 -6.12
N ARG A 24 7.29 6.14 -7.45
CA ARG A 24 8.45 5.67 -8.19
C ARG A 24 9.70 6.46 -7.81
N GLU A 25 9.55 7.76 -7.61
CA GLU A 25 10.68 8.58 -7.19
C GLU A 25 11.09 8.26 -5.76
N LEU A 26 10.11 8.08 -4.86
CA LEU A 26 10.42 7.73 -3.48
C LEU A 26 11.15 6.41 -3.38
N ARG A 27 10.86 5.47 -4.30
CA ARG A 27 11.51 4.16 -4.30
C ARG A 27 13.01 4.28 -4.53
N ARG A 28 13.45 5.33 -5.17
CA ARG A 28 14.87 5.55 -5.47
C ARG A 28 15.62 6.29 -4.38
N THR A 29 14.93 6.67 -3.30
CA THR A 29 15.54 7.49 -2.26
C THR A 29 16.17 6.63 -1.19
N ARG A 30 17.10 7.24 -0.45
CA ARG A 30 17.71 6.60 0.70
C ARG A 30 16.66 6.25 1.75
N TRP A 31 15.62 7.07 1.86
CA TRP A 31 14.53 6.81 2.79
C TRP A 31 13.94 5.42 2.56
N TRP A 32 13.67 5.08 1.30
CA TRP A 32 13.09 3.77 0.99
C TRP A 32 14.11 2.66 1.23
N GLN A 33 15.36 2.90 0.92
CA GLN A 33 16.41 1.92 1.18
C GLN A 33 16.48 1.60 2.67
N GLN A 34 16.37 2.61 3.52
CA GLN A 34 16.40 2.41 4.95
C GLN A 34 15.14 1.70 5.44
N LYS A 35 14.00 2.02 4.85
CA LYS A 35 12.74 1.37 5.22
C LYS A 35 12.76 -0.12 4.95
N THR A 36 13.44 -0.53 3.88
CA THR A 36 13.48 -1.94 3.49
C THR A 36 14.70 -2.67 4.00
N ALA A 37 15.62 -1.99 4.63
CA ALA A 37 16.92 -2.57 5.00
C ALA A 37 16.78 -3.77 5.93
N SER A 38 15.83 -3.75 6.84
CA SER A 38 15.62 -4.86 7.77
C SER A 38 15.06 -6.09 7.08
N GLY A 39 14.44 -5.93 5.92
CA GLY A 39 13.82 -7.04 5.20
C GLY A 39 12.53 -7.52 5.80
N ILE A 40 11.92 -6.74 6.71
CA ILE A 40 10.74 -7.17 7.45
C ILE A 40 9.49 -6.55 6.87
N CYS A 41 8.48 -7.39 6.62
CA CYS A 41 7.18 -6.92 6.13
C CYS A 41 6.47 -6.13 7.23
N TRP A 42 5.93 -4.97 6.84
CA TRP A 42 5.22 -4.10 7.76
C TRP A 42 3.97 -4.79 8.32
N TYR A 43 3.29 -5.59 7.49
CA TYR A 43 2.00 -6.17 7.89
C TYR A 43 2.14 -7.46 8.68
N CYS A 44 2.90 -8.42 8.20
CA CYS A 44 2.98 -9.73 8.85
C CYS A 44 4.22 -9.90 9.73
N GLY A 45 5.17 -8.99 9.65
CA GLY A 45 6.35 -9.05 10.48
C GLY A 45 7.37 -10.09 10.11
N LEU A 46 7.16 -10.81 9.02
CA LEU A 46 8.12 -11.83 8.61
C LEU A 46 9.32 -11.19 7.93
N GLN A 47 10.48 -11.78 8.18
CA GLN A 47 11.70 -11.34 7.52
C GLN A 47 11.81 -12.07 6.19
N VAL A 48 11.58 -11.35 5.11
CA VAL A 48 11.59 -11.94 3.77
C VAL A 48 12.79 -11.48 2.96
N GLY A 49 13.57 -10.54 3.51
CA GLY A 49 14.71 -9.98 2.79
C GLY A 49 14.33 -8.71 2.04
N PHE A 50 15.26 -7.77 1.99
CA PHE A 50 14.93 -6.46 1.42
C PHE A 50 14.55 -6.55 -0.07
N ASN A 51 15.10 -7.53 -0.79
CA ASN A 51 14.76 -7.69 -2.21
C ASN A 51 13.36 -8.22 -2.44
N ASN A 52 12.73 -8.75 -1.40
CA ASN A 52 11.39 -9.32 -1.50
C ASN A 52 10.33 -8.43 -0.90
N LEU A 53 10.67 -7.19 -0.61
CA LEU A 53 9.71 -6.21 -0.12
C LEU A 53 9.27 -5.33 -1.28
N THR A 54 7.97 -5.04 -1.29
CA THR A 54 7.37 -4.15 -2.27
C THR A 54 6.86 -2.91 -1.56
N MET A 55 6.65 -1.85 -2.33
CA MET A 55 6.12 -0.61 -1.79
C MET A 55 4.61 -0.69 -1.77
N ASP A 56 4.02 -0.51 -0.61
CA ASP A 56 2.57 -0.54 -0.46
C ASP A 56 2.06 0.76 0.13
N HIS A 57 0.92 1.20 -0.37
CA HIS A 57 0.23 2.36 0.17
C HIS A 57 -0.77 1.86 1.21
N VAL A 58 -0.58 2.27 2.47
CA VAL A 58 -1.48 1.83 3.55
C VAL A 58 -2.92 2.17 3.18
N ILE A 59 -3.15 3.42 2.76
CA ILE A 59 -4.42 3.79 2.15
C ILE A 59 -4.18 3.71 0.65
N PRO A 60 -4.86 2.79 -0.04
CA PRO A 60 -4.60 2.59 -1.47
C PRO A 60 -4.87 3.84 -2.30
N LEU A 61 -4.13 3.99 -3.36
CA LEU A 61 -4.34 5.13 -4.27
C LEU A 61 -5.76 5.15 -4.80
N ALA A 62 -6.32 3.98 -5.09
CA ALA A 62 -7.69 3.88 -5.59
C ALA A 62 -8.73 4.29 -4.55
N ARG A 63 -8.33 4.39 -3.28
CA ARG A 63 -9.21 4.78 -2.19
C ARG A 63 -8.81 6.13 -1.62
N GLY A 64 -8.09 6.93 -2.39
CA GLY A 64 -7.74 8.29 -1.99
C GLY A 64 -6.39 8.45 -1.30
N GLY A 65 -5.60 7.39 -1.23
CA GLY A 65 -4.28 7.47 -0.62
C GLY A 65 -3.32 8.30 -1.44
N ARG A 66 -2.27 8.76 -0.79
CA ARG A 66 -1.24 9.57 -1.44
C ARG A 66 0.12 8.92 -1.24
N SER A 67 1.06 9.29 -2.12
CA SER A 67 2.43 8.79 -2.04
C SER A 67 3.24 9.70 -1.14
N THR A 68 3.00 9.57 0.15
CA THR A 68 3.72 10.29 1.18
C THR A 68 4.42 9.27 2.07
N LYS A 69 5.48 9.71 2.73
CA LYS A 69 6.29 8.80 3.53
C LYS A 69 5.48 8.13 4.64
N ASP A 70 4.45 8.82 5.15
CA ASP A 70 3.63 8.24 6.22
C ASP A 70 2.54 7.32 5.71
N ASN A 71 2.36 7.23 4.40
CA ASN A 71 1.37 6.32 3.82
C ASN A 71 2.02 5.18 3.01
N ILE A 72 3.34 5.06 3.07
CA ILE A 72 4.05 4.05 2.28
C ILE A 72 4.85 3.17 3.23
N VAL A 73 4.65 1.86 3.09
CA VAL A 73 5.32 0.88 3.95
C VAL A 73 5.86 -0.26 3.10
N PRO A 74 6.90 -0.96 3.61
CA PRO A 74 7.40 -2.14 2.92
C PRO A 74 6.51 -3.34 3.22
N SER A 75 6.13 -4.07 2.19
CA SER A 75 5.22 -5.19 2.33
C SER A 75 5.76 -6.37 1.52
N CYS A 76 5.63 -7.58 2.07
CA CYS A 76 5.97 -8.77 1.31
C CYS A 76 4.93 -8.96 0.21
N LYS A 77 5.31 -9.72 -0.83
CA LYS A 77 4.43 -9.88 -1.97
C LYS A 77 3.12 -10.54 -1.59
N GLU A 78 3.16 -11.46 -0.65
CA GLU A 78 1.96 -12.17 -0.23
C GLU A 78 0.97 -11.22 0.43
N CYS A 79 1.44 -10.40 1.38
CA CYS A 79 0.56 -9.44 2.04
C CYS A 79 0.04 -8.42 1.06
N ASN A 80 0.90 -7.96 0.14
CA ASN A 80 0.50 -6.98 -0.85
C ASN A 80 -0.61 -7.55 -1.74
N THR A 81 -0.47 -8.80 -2.15
CA THR A 81 -1.46 -9.44 -3.00
C THR A 81 -2.78 -9.61 -2.24
N ARG A 82 -2.71 -10.06 -0.99
CA ARG A 82 -3.92 -10.27 -0.20
C ARG A 82 -4.62 -8.97 0.14
N LYS A 83 -3.83 -7.92 0.43
CA LYS A 83 -4.40 -6.65 0.82
C LYS A 83 -5.06 -5.93 -0.35
N LYS A 84 -4.40 -5.97 -1.52
CA LYS A 84 -4.88 -5.30 -2.73
C LYS A 84 -5.27 -3.86 -2.40
N SER A 85 -6.54 -3.48 -2.61
CA SER A 85 -6.98 -2.11 -2.37
C SER A 85 -7.78 -1.98 -1.07
N SER A 86 -7.52 -2.85 -0.10
CA SER A 86 -8.22 -2.78 1.17
C SER A 86 -7.77 -1.59 2.00
N LEU A 87 -8.71 -0.96 2.66
CA LEU A 87 -8.40 0.07 3.66
C LEU A 87 -7.87 -0.61 4.92
N PRO A 88 -7.14 0.13 5.78
CA PRO A 88 -6.58 -0.47 7.00
C PRO A 88 -7.60 -1.22 7.84
N VAL A 89 -8.82 -0.67 8.00
CA VAL A 89 -9.82 -1.35 8.83
C VAL A 89 -10.27 -2.64 8.17
N GLU A 90 -10.40 -2.65 6.85
CA GLU A 90 -10.79 -3.85 6.12
C GLU A 90 -9.70 -4.91 6.23
N TRP A 91 -8.45 -4.51 6.11
CA TRP A 91 -7.33 -5.41 6.22
C TRP A 91 -7.22 -5.99 7.62
N GLU A 92 -7.44 -5.16 8.63
CA GLU A 92 -7.40 -5.60 10.01
C GLU A 92 -8.47 -6.64 10.28
N ASP A 93 -9.69 -6.41 9.77
CA ASP A 93 -10.78 -7.35 9.92
C ASP A 93 -10.44 -8.68 9.27
N TYR A 94 -9.82 -8.63 8.07
CA TYR A 94 -9.42 -9.83 7.37
C TYR A 94 -8.39 -10.62 8.18
N MET A 95 -7.39 -9.94 8.73
CA MET A 95 -6.35 -10.59 9.51
C MET A 95 -6.90 -11.19 10.79
N ASN A 96 -7.82 -10.49 11.43
CA ASN A 96 -8.46 -11.01 12.64
C ASN A 96 -9.29 -12.25 12.32
N ASP A 97 -9.96 -12.25 11.17
CA ASP A 97 -10.75 -13.40 10.75
C ASP A 97 -9.86 -14.60 10.49
N LEU A 98 -8.71 -14.37 9.85
CA LEU A 98 -7.75 -15.47 9.63
C LEU A 98 -7.25 -16.05 10.94
N ALA A 99 -6.94 -15.18 11.89
CA ALA A 99 -6.46 -15.65 13.20
C ALA A 99 -7.49 -16.50 13.88
N ARG A 100 -8.77 -16.13 13.80
CA ARG A 100 -9.84 -16.90 14.39
C ARG A 100 -9.97 -18.27 13.74
N ARG A 101 -9.81 -18.31 12.41
CA ARG A 101 -9.92 -19.58 11.69
C ARG A 101 -8.78 -20.52 12.00
N SER A 102 -7.65 -19.97 12.42
CA SER A 102 -6.48 -20.78 12.73
C SER A 102 -6.61 -21.47 14.08
N GLU A 103 -7.57 -21.04 14.89
CA GLU A 103 -7.81 -21.65 16.18
C GLU A 103 -8.74 -22.83 16.04
#